data_90498cd8f89f3fb0b0647eb1724199d6
#
_entry.id   90498cd8f89f3fb0b0647eb1724199d6
#
_cell.length_a   1.000
_cell.length_b   1.000
_cell.length_c   1.000
_cell.angle_alpha   90.00
_cell.angle_beta   90.00
_cell.angle_gamma   90.00
#
_symmetry.space_group_name_H-M   'P 1'
#
loop_
_entity.id
_entity.type
_entity.pdbx_description
1 polymer ?
#
loop_
_entity_poly.entity_id
_entity_poly.type
_entity_poly.pdbx_seq_one_letter_code
_entity_poly.pdbx_strand_id
1 'polypeptide(L)'
;YVSVEVSFNGQDYSATGVHFEYQQRVAVGALEPSRGPIEGGSFVNVTGSGFSARAALLGYTWCRFNSTSVAAAWRSSTELHCIAPRHAAGAVGVEMTQNEQQHTQDGVRFEFEVVAAYSVYPSTGPLAGGTLVELVGAGIELPDVRGLFCQFGAAEPVAATHASRELAVSYTHLTLPTNGCV
;
A
#
# COMPACT_ATOMS: atom_id res chain seq x y z
N TYR A 1 -5.25 29.06 13.90
CA TYR A 1 -5.11 29.98 12.77
C TYR A 1 -4.58 31.31 13.25
N VAL A 2 -3.61 31.87 12.50
CA VAL A 2 -3.11 33.23 12.69
C VAL A 2 -3.16 33.97 11.37
N SER A 3 -3.42 35.28 11.38
CA SER A 3 -3.30 36.08 10.17
C SER A 3 -1.85 36.22 9.76
N VAL A 4 -1.60 36.20 8.45
CA VAL A 4 -0.29 36.49 7.86
C VAL A 4 -0.40 37.81 7.13
N GLU A 5 0.40 38.77 7.56
CA GLU A 5 0.41 40.11 7.01
C GLU A 5 1.83 40.52 6.68
N VAL A 6 2.00 41.36 5.70
CA VAL A 6 3.30 41.84 5.22
C VAL A 6 3.45 43.32 5.44
N SER A 7 4.66 43.78 5.73
CA SER A 7 4.99 45.20 5.92
C SER A 7 6.37 45.46 5.28
N PHE A 8 6.55 46.66 4.71
CA PHE A 8 7.83 47.15 4.22
C PHE A 8 8.57 48.01 5.22
N ASN A 9 7.85 48.59 6.21
CA ASN A 9 8.42 49.55 7.18
C ASN A 9 8.37 49.02 8.62
N GLY A 10 7.80 47.84 8.84
CA GLY A 10 7.64 47.22 10.18
C GLY A 10 6.57 47.87 11.05
N GLN A 11 5.79 48.86 10.53
CA GLN A 11 4.76 49.58 11.23
C GLN A 11 3.39 49.40 10.60
N ASP A 12 3.28 49.52 9.28
CA ASP A 12 2.03 49.40 8.56
C ASP A 12 1.97 47.99 7.94
N TYR A 13 1.04 47.15 8.35
CA TYR A 13 0.84 45.80 7.87
C TYR A 13 -0.36 45.70 6.95
N SER A 14 -0.30 44.79 6.00
CA SER A 14 -1.45 44.45 5.18
C SER A 14 -2.61 43.92 6.06
N ALA A 15 -3.81 43.98 5.56
CA ALA A 15 -5.00 43.46 6.25
C ALA A 15 -5.82 42.63 5.29
N THR A 16 -5.15 41.65 4.63
CA THR A 16 -5.72 40.86 3.52
C THR A 16 -6.50 39.63 3.98
N GLY A 17 -6.43 39.25 5.27
CA GLY A 17 -7.15 38.13 5.82
C GLY A 17 -6.59 36.76 5.40
N VAL A 18 -5.34 36.69 4.95
CA VAL A 18 -4.65 35.43 4.70
C VAL A 18 -4.31 34.78 6.04
N HIS A 19 -4.58 33.47 6.16
CA HIS A 19 -4.38 32.75 7.41
C HIS A 19 -3.37 31.62 7.24
N PHE A 20 -2.56 31.41 8.28
CA PHE A 20 -1.69 30.27 8.45
C PHE A 20 -2.20 29.39 9.60
N GLU A 21 -2.16 28.07 9.40
CA GLU A 21 -2.60 27.10 10.40
C GLU A 21 -1.38 26.39 11.00
N TYR A 22 -1.17 26.56 12.31
CA TYR A 22 -0.26 25.70 13.04
C TYR A 22 -0.97 24.38 13.36
N GLN A 23 -0.42 23.28 12.86
CA GLN A 23 -0.95 21.94 13.08
C GLN A 23 -0.17 21.20 14.18
N GLN A 24 -0.81 20.25 14.82
CA GLN A 24 -0.14 19.36 15.74
C GLN A 24 0.91 18.53 15.00
N ARG A 25 1.94 18.10 15.73
CA ARG A 25 2.95 17.18 15.17
C ARG A 25 2.27 15.90 14.72
N VAL A 26 2.53 15.53 13.50
CA VAL A 26 2.11 14.25 12.92
C VAL A 26 3.04 13.16 13.41
N ALA A 27 2.50 11.99 13.74
CA ALA A 27 3.26 10.80 14.07
C ALA A 27 2.64 9.56 13.41
N VAL A 28 3.49 8.69 12.89
CA VAL A 28 3.14 7.37 12.38
C VAL A 28 3.42 6.34 13.47
N GLY A 29 2.41 5.56 13.85
CA GLY A 29 2.52 4.52 14.89
C GLY A 29 2.73 3.12 14.33
N ALA A 30 1.94 2.73 13.31
CA ALA A 30 2.01 1.40 12.72
C ALA A 30 1.49 1.39 11.28
N LEU A 31 1.83 0.32 10.57
CA LEU A 31 1.35 -0.01 9.23
C LEU A 31 0.67 -1.38 9.24
N GLU A 32 -0.47 -1.49 8.56
CA GLU A 32 -1.18 -2.75 8.37
C GLU A 32 -1.68 -2.85 6.92
N PRO A 33 -1.15 -3.79 6.13
CA PRO A 33 0.00 -4.66 6.41
C PRO A 33 1.33 -3.89 6.51
N SER A 34 2.31 -4.46 7.24
CA SER A 34 3.68 -3.93 7.33
C SER A 34 4.64 -4.53 6.30
N ARG A 35 4.13 -5.35 5.39
CA ARG A 35 4.88 -5.98 4.29
C ARG A 35 4.02 -6.11 3.05
N GLY A 36 4.66 -6.23 1.88
CA GLY A 36 3.97 -6.39 0.61
C GLY A 36 4.92 -6.75 -0.54
N PRO A 37 4.39 -7.06 -1.73
CA PRO A 37 5.18 -7.46 -2.87
C PRO A 37 6.05 -6.32 -3.41
N ILE A 38 7.19 -6.67 -4.01
CA ILE A 38 8.11 -5.73 -4.66
C ILE A 38 7.45 -4.98 -5.83
N GLU A 39 6.43 -5.55 -6.44
CA GLU A 39 5.62 -4.94 -7.50
C GLU A 39 4.80 -3.75 -7.00
N GLY A 40 4.63 -3.63 -5.68
CA GLY A 40 3.78 -2.64 -5.05
C GLY A 40 2.30 -3.00 -5.12
N GLY A 41 1.44 -2.00 -4.96
CA GLY A 41 -0.01 -2.17 -5.06
C GLY A 41 -0.70 -2.57 -3.74
N SER A 42 0.04 -2.92 -2.71
CA SER A 42 -0.53 -3.21 -1.39
C SER A 42 -1.25 -2.00 -0.82
N PHE A 43 -2.45 -2.21 -0.36
CA PHE A 43 -3.24 -1.22 0.36
C PHE A 43 -2.78 -1.19 1.83
N VAL A 44 -2.13 -0.11 2.22
CA VAL A 44 -1.54 0.02 3.56
C VAL A 44 -2.37 0.97 4.39
N ASN A 45 -2.92 0.47 5.49
CA ASN A 45 -3.50 1.30 6.53
C ASN A 45 -2.39 1.84 7.43
N VAL A 46 -2.29 3.15 7.52
CA VAL A 46 -1.32 3.87 8.34
C VAL A 46 -2.04 4.40 9.57
N THR A 47 -1.71 3.87 10.74
CA THR A 47 -2.23 4.36 12.02
C THR A 47 -1.25 5.32 12.67
N GLY A 48 -1.76 6.36 13.33
CA GLY A 48 -0.92 7.37 13.93
C GLY A 48 -1.70 8.45 14.64
N SER A 49 -1.21 9.68 14.59
CA SER A 49 -1.88 10.83 15.19
C SER A 49 -1.59 12.14 14.46
N GLY A 50 -2.48 13.11 14.63
CA GLY A 50 -2.31 14.44 14.06
C GLY A 50 -2.64 14.54 12.57
N PHE A 51 -3.34 13.57 11.99
CA PHE A 51 -3.71 13.58 10.57
C PHE A 51 -4.81 14.60 10.29
N SER A 52 -4.50 15.58 9.45
CA SER A 52 -5.38 16.71 9.14
C SER A 52 -6.25 16.44 7.91
N ALA A 53 -7.58 16.48 8.10
CA ALA A 53 -8.53 16.43 6.99
C ALA A 53 -8.32 17.60 6.01
N ARG A 54 -7.93 18.78 6.51
CA ARG A 54 -7.68 19.96 5.68
C ARG A 54 -6.45 19.77 4.80
N ALA A 55 -5.32 19.25 5.35
CA ALA A 55 -4.14 18.98 4.58
C ALA A 55 -4.42 17.95 3.45
N ALA A 56 -5.22 16.94 3.75
CA ALA A 56 -5.66 15.97 2.76
C ALA A 56 -6.54 16.59 1.68
N LEU A 57 -7.51 17.44 2.05
CA LEU A 57 -8.37 18.16 1.11
C LEU A 57 -7.57 19.07 0.15
N LEU A 58 -6.47 19.63 0.64
CA LEU A 58 -5.57 20.49 -0.13
C LEU A 58 -4.52 19.68 -0.94
N GLY A 59 -4.51 18.35 -0.84
CA GLY A 59 -3.57 17.48 -1.56
C GLY A 59 -2.15 17.43 -0.97
N TYR A 60 -1.96 17.89 0.27
CA TYR A 60 -0.63 17.98 0.91
C TYR A 60 -0.24 16.74 1.71
N THR A 61 -1.12 15.74 1.77
CA THR A 61 -0.90 14.54 2.58
C THR A 61 -0.32 13.41 1.73
N TRP A 62 0.92 13.00 2.06
CA TRP A 62 1.67 12.00 1.33
C TRP A 62 2.31 11.00 2.28
N CYS A 63 2.33 9.72 1.88
CA CYS A 63 3.20 8.70 2.44
C CYS A 63 4.47 8.60 1.61
N ARG A 64 5.62 8.50 2.26
CA ARG A 64 6.92 8.34 1.60
C ARG A 64 7.53 6.99 1.99
N PHE A 65 7.63 6.09 1.03
CA PHE A 65 8.34 4.82 1.16
C PHE A 65 9.76 5.02 0.66
N ASN A 66 10.74 5.08 1.59
CA ASN A 66 12.10 5.48 1.27
C ASN A 66 12.15 6.84 0.55
N SER A 67 12.38 6.84 -0.76
CA SER A 67 12.43 8.05 -1.60
C SER A 67 11.16 8.27 -2.45
N THR A 68 10.22 7.32 -2.47
CA THR A 68 9.02 7.39 -3.31
C THR A 68 7.83 7.87 -2.50
N SER A 69 7.26 9.01 -2.91
CA SER A 69 6.03 9.55 -2.31
C SER A 69 4.80 9.12 -3.08
N VAL A 70 3.77 8.73 -2.34
CA VAL A 70 2.44 8.36 -2.85
C VAL A 70 1.38 9.15 -2.10
N ALA A 71 0.31 9.54 -2.78
CA ALA A 71 -0.78 10.28 -2.15
C ALA A 71 -1.44 9.43 -1.05
N ALA A 72 -1.73 10.06 0.09
CA ALA A 72 -2.42 9.43 1.19
C ALA A 72 -3.91 9.80 1.20
N ALA A 73 -4.77 8.81 1.32
CA ALA A 73 -6.21 8.99 1.50
C ALA A 73 -6.52 9.12 3.00
N TRP A 74 -7.01 10.28 3.40
CA TRP A 74 -7.40 10.53 4.79
C TRP A 74 -8.69 9.79 5.16
N ARG A 75 -8.71 9.18 6.34
CA ARG A 75 -9.86 8.49 6.93
C ARG A 75 -10.30 9.13 8.24
N SER A 76 -9.34 9.40 9.12
CA SER A 76 -9.58 10.04 10.40
C SER A 76 -8.32 10.79 10.87
N SER A 77 -8.38 11.44 12.02
CA SER A 77 -7.21 12.06 12.65
C SER A 77 -6.12 11.06 13.10
N THR A 78 -6.43 9.75 13.03
CA THR A 78 -5.54 8.66 13.45
C THR A 78 -5.33 7.59 12.38
N GLU A 79 -5.94 7.76 11.20
CA GLU A 79 -5.91 6.74 10.15
C GLU A 79 -5.82 7.36 8.75
N LEU A 80 -4.89 6.84 7.95
CA LEU A 80 -4.70 7.15 6.54
C LEU A 80 -4.53 5.85 5.75
N HIS A 81 -4.80 5.90 4.46
CA HIS A 81 -4.54 4.81 3.53
C HIS A 81 -3.54 5.23 2.46
N CYS A 82 -2.56 4.38 2.19
CA CYS A 82 -1.59 4.57 1.12
C CYS A 82 -1.49 3.30 0.28
N ILE A 83 -1.14 3.45 -0.99
CA ILE A 83 -0.81 2.32 -1.85
C ILE A 83 0.71 2.22 -1.91
N ALA A 84 1.26 1.08 -1.47
CA ALA A 84 2.70 0.85 -1.54
C ALA A 84 3.19 0.95 -2.99
N PRO A 85 4.24 1.73 -3.29
CA PRO A 85 4.80 1.80 -4.63
C PRO A 85 5.62 0.55 -4.95
N ARG A 86 5.98 0.36 -6.22
CA ARG A 86 7.00 -0.63 -6.60
C ARG A 86 8.35 -0.26 -5.96
N HIS A 87 9.04 -1.26 -5.39
CA HIS A 87 10.34 -1.07 -4.76
C HIS A 87 11.20 -2.35 -4.86
N ALA A 88 12.49 -2.23 -4.67
CA ALA A 88 13.37 -3.39 -4.50
C ALA A 88 13.08 -4.11 -3.18
N ALA A 89 13.38 -5.41 -3.10
CA ALA A 89 13.21 -6.18 -1.87
C ALA A 89 13.99 -5.58 -0.69
N GLY A 90 13.41 -5.63 0.49
CA GLY A 90 13.99 -5.15 1.74
C GLY A 90 13.08 -4.21 2.52
N ALA A 91 13.47 -3.94 3.76
CA ALA A 91 12.73 -3.08 4.68
C ALA A 91 13.11 -1.61 4.49
N VAL A 92 12.11 -0.76 4.24
CA VAL A 92 12.28 0.68 4.06
C VAL A 92 11.53 1.48 5.11
N GLY A 93 12.02 2.67 5.43
CA GLY A 93 11.29 3.61 6.26
C GLY A 93 10.05 4.13 5.56
N VAL A 94 8.95 4.21 6.30
CA VAL A 94 7.73 4.88 5.84
C VAL A 94 7.50 6.11 6.69
N GLU A 95 7.48 7.23 6.03
CA GLU A 95 7.29 8.55 6.61
C GLU A 95 6.10 9.23 6.00
N MET A 96 5.59 10.23 6.66
CA MET A 96 4.44 10.99 6.24
C MET A 96 4.73 12.48 6.26
N THR A 97 4.10 13.22 5.35
CA THR A 97 4.08 14.68 5.35
C THR A 97 2.66 15.21 5.14
N GLN A 98 2.40 16.41 5.66
CA GLN A 98 1.15 17.17 5.43
C GLN A 98 1.41 18.57 4.85
N ASN A 99 2.63 18.83 4.39
CA ASN A 99 3.03 20.12 3.78
C ASN A 99 4.18 19.97 2.78
N GLU A 100 4.54 18.72 2.42
CA GLU A 100 5.62 18.39 1.47
C GLU A 100 7.03 18.84 1.90
N GLN A 101 7.19 19.40 3.09
CA GLN A 101 8.47 19.91 3.58
C GLN A 101 8.99 19.12 4.78
N GLN A 102 8.16 18.93 5.79
CA GLN A 102 8.49 18.17 6.99
C GLN A 102 7.92 16.77 6.90
N HIS A 103 8.77 15.78 7.12
CA HIS A 103 8.40 14.37 7.18
C HIS A 103 8.51 13.85 8.61
N THR A 104 7.69 12.87 8.95
CA THR A 104 7.83 12.15 10.22
C THR A 104 9.15 11.37 10.24
N GLN A 105 9.64 11.05 11.44
CA GLN A 105 10.87 10.28 11.64
C GLN A 105 10.64 9.25 12.76
N ASP A 106 9.52 8.54 12.68
CA ASP A 106 9.05 7.66 13.75
C ASP A 106 9.66 6.24 13.64
N GLY A 107 10.47 5.97 12.62
CA GLY A 107 11.20 4.71 12.45
C GLY A 107 10.32 3.53 12.02
N VAL A 108 9.07 3.77 11.62
CA VAL A 108 8.17 2.72 11.13
C VAL A 108 8.64 2.23 9.77
N ARG A 109 8.58 0.91 9.55
CA ARG A 109 9.11 0.27 8.35
C ARG A 109 8.07 -0.57 7.63
N PHE A 110 8.20 -0.62 6.31
CA PHE A 110 7.49 -1.52 5.43
C PHE A 110 8.50 -2.44 4.73
N GLU A 111 8.20 -3.75 4.68
CA GLU A 111 9.07 -4.73 4.07
C GLU A 111 8.56 -5.14 2.68
N PHE A 112 9.36 -4.91 1.66
CA PHE A 112 9.08 -5.36 0.30
C PHE A 112 9.67 -6.75 0.09
N GLU A 113 8.81 -7.71 -0.26
CA GLU A 113 9.17 -9.12 -0.45
C GLU A 113 8.95 -9.58 -1.89
N VAL A 114 9.78 -10.52 -2.33
CA VAL A 114 9.57 -11.21 -3.62
C VAL A 114 8.46 -12.22 -3.44
N VAL A 115 7.41 -12.13 -4.26
CA VAL A 115 6.38 -13.17 -4.37
C VAL A 115 6.74 -14.09 -5.51
N ALA A 116 6.95 -15.37 -5.25
CA ALA A 116 7.33 -16.36 -6.26
C ALA A 116 6.75 -17.74 -5.93
N ALA A 117 6.25 -18.43 -6.96
CA ALA A 117 5.91 -19.85 -6.87
C ALA A 117 7.13 -20.68 -7.36
N TYR A 118 7.55 -21.66 -6.57
CA TYR A 118 8.69 -22.53 -6.90
C TYR A 118 8.24 -23.90 -7.40
N SER A 119 7.15 -24.42 -6.89
CA SER A 119 6.57 -25.68 -7.31
C SER A 119 5.06 -25.74 -7.11
N VAL A 120 4.44 -26.66 -7.85
CA VAL A 120 3.01 -26.94 -7.76
C VAL A 120 2.79 -28.44 -7.69
N TYR A 121 1.90 -28.89 -6.81
CA TYR A 121 1.53 -30.28 -6.67
C TYR A 121 0.01 -30.46 -6.54
N PRO A 122 -0.63 -31.36 -7.30
CA PRO A 122 -0.04 -32.06 -8.46
C PRO A 122 0.28 -31.11 -9.61
N SER A 123 1.26 -31.45 -10.44
CA SER A 123 1.65 -30.66 -11.62
C SER A 123 0.78 -30.93 -12.86
N THR A 124 -0.17 -31.84 -12.76
CA THR A 124 -1.08 -32.23 -13.83
C THR A 124 -2.52 -32.34 -13.30
N GLY A 125 -3.49 -32.12 -14.19
CA GLY A 125 -4.90 -32.23 -13.85
C GLY A 125 -5.77 -32.40 -15.11
N PRO A 126 -7.06 -32.72 -14.95
CA PRO A 126 -7.97 -32.84 -16.07
C PRO A 126 -8.22 -31.48 -16.77
N LEU A 127 -8.46 -31.50 -18.05
CA LEU A 127 -8.80 -30.31 -18.85
C LEU A 127 -10.06 -29.60 -18.35
N ALA A 128 -10.97 -30.33 -17.72
CA ALA A 128 -12.19 -29.76 -17.13
C ALA A 128 -11.92 -28.93 -15.88
N GLY A 129 -10.72 -28.89 -15.37
CA GLY A 129 -10.37 -28.21 -14.13
C GLY A 129 -10.79 -28.97 -12.87
N GLY A 130 -10.93 -28.25 -11.75
CA GLY A 130 -11.37 -28.81 -10.46
C GLY A 130 -10.28 -29.53 -9.66
N THR A 131 -9.01 -29.49 -10.10
CA THR A 131 -7.90 -30.03 -9.32
C THR A 131 -7.52 -29.06 -8.19
N LEU A 132 -7.48 -29.57 -6.97
CA LEU A 132 -6.87 -28.86 -5.86
C LEU A 132 -5.35 -28.94 -6.02
N VAL A 133 -4.71 -27.79 -6.06
CA VAL A 133 -3.25 -27.70 -6.19
C VAL A 133 -2.65 -27.01 -4.97
N GLU A 134 -1.50 -27.52 -4.56
CA GLU A 134 -0.65 -26.91 -3.55
C GLU A 134 0.50 -26.21 -4.23
N LEU A 135 0.73 -24.95 -3.87
CA LEU A 135 1.81 -24.12 -4.38
C LEU A 135 2.81 -23.86 -3.26
N VAL A 136 4.07 -24.19 -3.52
CA VAL A 136 5.19 -23.83 -2.65
C VAL A 136 5.90 -22.63 -3.24
N GLY A 137 6.14 -21.60 -2.43
CA GLY A 137 6.74 -20.37 -2.92
C GLY A 137 7.27 -19.45 -1.82
N ALA A 138 7.68 -18.25 -2.17
CA ALA A 138 8.04 -17.19 -1.27
C ALA A 138 7.00 -16.08 -1.30
N GLY A 139 6.85 -15.35 -0.18
CA GLY A 139 5.96 -14.19 -0.08
C GLY A 139 4.46 -14.53 -0.16
N ILE A 140 4.09 -15.80 -0.07
CA ILE A 140 2.69 -16.27 -0.17
C ILE A 140 1.87 -15.82 1.06
N GLU A 141 2.53 -15.54 2.16
CA GLU A 141 1.93 -15.13 3.44
C GLU A 141 1.67 -13.62 3.55
N LEU A 142 1.82 -12.88 2.44
CA LEU A 142 1.60 -11.44 2.50
C LEU A 142 0.15 -11.14 2.88
N PRO A 143 -0.07 -10.41 3.97
CA PRO A 143 -1.40 -9.99 4.36
C PRO A 143 -1.88 -8.91 3.41
N ASP A 144 -2.50 -9.30 2.31
CA ASP A 144 -3.20 -8.35 1.44
C ASP A 144 -4.70 -8.43 1.73
N VAL A 145 -5.32 -7.30 1.97
CA VAL A 145 -6.78 -7.16 2.12
C VAL A 145 -7.57 -7.62 0.89
N ARG A 146 -6.90 -7.81 -0.24
CA ARG A 146 -7.51 -8.30 -1.49
C ARG A 146 -7.46 -9.82 -1.65
N GLY A 147 -6.77 -10.53 -0.74
CA GLY A 147 -6.59 -11.97 -0.81
C GLY A 147 -5.44 -12.42 -1.71
N LEU A 148 -5.14 -13.71 -1.64
CA LEU A 148 -4.17 -14.39 -2.48
C LEU A 148 -4.89 -14.99 -3.70
N PHE A 149 -4.31 -14.81 -4.89
CA PHE A 149 -4.84 -15.33 -6.14
C PHE A 149 -3.78 -16.12 -6.90
N CYS A 150 -4.21 -17.21 -7.53
CA CYS A 150 -3.41 -17.99 -8.45
C CYS A 150 -3.94 -17.82 -9.87
N GLN A 151 -3.06 -17.70 -10.85
CA GLN A 151 -3.42 -17.65 -12.25
C GLN A 151 -2.76 -18.81 -13.00
N PHE A 152 -3.55 -19.58 -13.73
CA PHE A 152 -3.09 -20.70 -14.53
C PHE A 152 -3.08 -20.31 -16.01
N GLY A 153 -1.90 -20.01 -16.54
CA GLY A 153 -1.76 -19.49 -17.90
C GLY A 153 -2.48 -18.17 -18.09
N ALA A 154 -3.38 -18.12 -19.09
CA ALA A 154 -4.20 -16.93 -19.40
C ALA A 154 -5.63 -17.00 -18.80
N ALA A 155 -5.90 -17.96 -17.92
CA ALA A 155 -7.21 -18.10 -17.27
C ALA A 155 -7.44 -16.98 -16.26
N GLU A 156 -8.71 -16.77 -15.88
CA GLU A 156 -9.08 -15.84 -14.81
C GLU A 156 -8.40 -16.24 -13.49
N PRO A 157 -7.94 -15.26 -12.69
CA PRO A 157 -7.33 -15.52 -11.39
C PRO A 157 -8.32 -16.21 -10.44
N VAL A 158 -7.87 -17.24 -9.74
CA VAL A 158 -8.66 -18.01 -8.79
C VAL A 158 -8.17 -17.70 -7.37
N ALA A 159 -9.10 -17.46 -6.45
CA ALA A 159 -8.76 -17.24 -5.06
C ALA A 159 -8.03 -18.47 -4.48
N ALA A 160 -6.98 -18.20 -3.72
CA ALA A 160 -6.21 -19.20 -3.01
C ALA A 160 -6.26 -18.92 -1.51
N THR A 161 -6.15 -19.99 -0.71
CA THR A 161 -5.97 -19.90 0.72
C THR A 161 -4.53 -20.25 1.06
N HIS A 162 -3.90 -19.50 1.93
CA HIS A 162 -2.59 -19.88 2.42
C HIS A 162 -2.74 -20.90 3.55
N ALA A 163 -1.91 -21.94 3.53
CA ALA A 163 -1.86 -22.96 4.56
C ALA A 163 -0.64 -22.81 5.49
N SER A 164 0.43 -22.18 4.99
CA SER A 164 1.64 -21.86 5.76
C SER A 164 2.46 -20.78 5.03
N ARG A 165 3.56 -20.34 5.62
CA ARG A 165 4.49 -19.35 5.04
C ARG A 165 4.92 -19.60 3.60
N GLU A 166 4.96 -20.87 3.21
CA GLU A 166 5.49 -21.32 1.93
C GLU A 166 4.45 -22.08 1.10
N LEU A 167 3.23 -22.28 1.62
CA LEU A 167 2.23 -23.14 1.01
C LEU A 167 0.91 -22.41 0.81
N ALA A 168 0.46 -22.31 -0.43
CA ALA A 168 -0.87 -21.87 -0.80
C ALA A 168 -1.66 -23.01 -1.45
N VAL A 169 -2.96 -23.03 -1.24
CA VAL A 169 -3.89 -24.02 -1.82
C VAL A 169 -4.90 -23.30 -2.68
N SER A 170 -5.02 -23.72 -3.92
CA SER A 170 -5.98 -23.17 -4.89
C SER A 170 -6.65 -24.25 -5.71
N TYR A 171 -7.84 -23.97 -6.23
CA TYR A 171 -8.53 -24.86 -7.16
C TYR A 171 -8.31 -24.39 -8.59
N THR A 172 -7.90 -25.31 -9.49
CA THR A 172 -7.81 -24.99 -10.91
C THR A 172 -9.22 -24.84 -11.49
N HIS A 173 -9.57 -23.63 -11.95
CA HIS A 173 -10.72 -23.41 -12.81
C HIS A 173 -10.21 -23.13 -14.22
N LEU A 174 -10.10 -24.17 -15.04
CA LEU A 174 -9.82 -24.01 -16.47
C LEU A 174 -11.14 -23.91 -17.24
N THR A 175 -11.53 -22.70 -17.58
CA THR A 175 -12.26 -22.50 -18.82
C THR A 175 -11.20 -22.32 -19.90
N LEU A 176 -10.82 -23.39 -20.59
CA LEU A 176 -10.02 -23.25 -21.79
C LEU A 176 -10.80 -22.41 -22.79
N PRO A 177 -10.17 -21.40 -23.44
CA PRO A 177 -10.76 -20.85 -24.63
C PRO A 177 -10.94 -22.03 -25.62
N THR A 178 -12.16 -22.29 -26.02
CA THR A 178 -12.48 -23.22 -27.11
C THR A 178 -11.94 -22.62 -28.40
N ASN A 179 -10.64 -22.77 -28.65
CA ASN A 179 -10.11 -22.63 -30.01
C ASN A 179 -10.65 -23.83 -30.78
N GLY A 180 -11.70 -23.59 -31.54
CA GLY A 180 -12.22 -24.55 -32.47
C GLY A 180 -11.08 -25.02 -33.38
N CYS A 181 -10.77 -26.31 -33.33
CA CYS A 181 -10.03 -26.95 -34.40
C CYS A 181 -10.86 -26.88 -35.66
N VAL A 182 -10.38 -26.17 -36.65
CA VAL A 182 -10.78 -26.33 -38.04
C VAL A 182 -9.78 -27.32 -38.66
#